data_46f145986a06eafed03d441738489123
#
_entry.id   46f145986a06eafed03d441738489123
#
_cell.length_a   1.000
_cell.length_b   1.000
_cell.length_c   1.000
_cell.angle_alpha   90.00
_cell.angle_beta   90.00
_cell.angle_gamma   90.00
#
_symmetry.space_group_name_H-M   'P 1'
#
loop_
_entity.id
_entity.type
_entity.pdbx_description
1 polymer ?
#
loop_
_entity_poly.entity_id
_entity_poly.type
_entity_poly.pdbx_seq_one_letter_code
_entity_poly.pdbx_strand_id
1 'polypeptide(L)' 'MTKSPLLELLPAVDVADGQAVRLVQGKAGSETVYGKPLDAARSWVHQGATWIHLVDLDAAFGRGSNADVIRQVVHSLRD' A
#
# COMPACT_ATOMS: atom_id res chain seq x y z
N MET A 1 26.18 14.17 4.10
CA MET A 1 25.56 13.12 4.90
C MET A 1 24.83 12.13 4.01
N THR A 2 25.00 10.88 4.30
CA THR A 2 24.38 9.83 3.52
C THR A 2 23.02 9.48 4.10
N LYS A 3 22.00 9.52 3.28
CA LYS A 3 20.69 9.05 3.69
C LYS A 3 20.67 7.53 3.75
N SER A 4 19.93 6.99 4.69
CA SER A 4 19.73 5.56 4.74
C SER A 4 18.87 5.12 3.55
N PRO A 5 19.37 4.24 2.69
CA PRO A 5 18.54 3.71 1.61
C PRO A 5 17.29 3.02 2.13
N LEU A 6 17.38 2.46 3.33
CA LEU A 6 16.26 1.76 3.95
C LEU A 6 15.10 2.69 4.23
N LEU A 7 15.39 3.90 4.75
CA LEU A 7 14.35 4.88 5.03
C LEU A 7 13.69 5.39 3.75
N GLU A 8 14.44 5.48 2.67
CA GLU A 8 13.92 5.94 1.40
C GLU A 8 13.09 4.88 0.69
N LEU A 9 13.34 3.60 0.99
CA LEU A 9 12.75 2.48 0.30
C LEU A 9 11.86 1.63 1.21
N LEU A 10 11.12 2.28 2.11
CA LEU A 10 10.13 1.62 2.94
C LEU A 10 8.72 2.11 2.56
N PRO A 11 8.32 1.90 1.32
CA PRO A 11 7.03 2.38 0.87
C PRO A 11 5.90 1.58 1.46
N ALA A 12 4.77 2.25 1.68
CA ALA A 12 3.54 1.60 2.10
C ALA A 12 2.45 1.86 1.08
N VAL A 13 1.64 0.85 0.84
CA VAL A 13 0.42 0.97 0.05
C VAL A 13 -0.73 0.67 0.97
N ASP A 14 -1.51 1.69 1.30
CA ASP A 14 -2.70 1.54 2.12
C ASP A 14 -3.86 1.13 1.24
N VAL A 15 -4.60 0.12 1.66
CA VAL A 15 -5.72 -0.41 0.89
C VAL A 15 -7.00 -0.26 1.69
N ALA A 16 -8.00 0.36 1.08
CA ALA A 16 -9.34 0.48 1.65
C ALA A 16 -10.36 0.33 0.53
N ASP A 17 -11.39 -0.43 0.78
CA ASP A 17 -12.47 -0.69 -0.18
C ASP A 17 -11.91 -1.17 -1.54
N GLY A 18 -10.88 -2.02 -1.48
CA GLY A 18 -10.24 -2.59 -2.66
C GLY A 18 -9.36 -1.63 -3.44
N GLN A 19 -9.09 -0.44 -2.92
CA GLN A 19 -8.36 0.61 -3.63
C GLN A 19 -7.15 1.10 -2.85
N ALA A 20 -6.15 1.61 -3.57
CA ALA A 20 -5.03 2.28 -2.93
C ALA A 20 -5.48 3.67 -2.50
N VAL A 21 -5.26 3.99 -1.24
CA VAL A 21 -5.74 5.23 -0.65
C VAL A 21 -4.67 5.92 0.17
N ARG A 22 -4.92 7.16 0.52
CA ARG A 22 -4.11 7.93 1.44
C ARG A 22 -5.02 8.52 2.50
N LEU A 23 -4.63 8.36 3.75
CA LEU A 23 -5.37 8.97 4.86
C LEU A 23 -4.96 10.43 5.02
N VAL A 24 -5.93 11.28 5.35
CA VAL A 24 -5.65 12.66 5.74
C VAL A 24 -5.39 12.66 7.24
N GLN A 25 -4.18 13.02 7.64
CA GLN A 25 -3.77 13.09 9.04
C GLN A 25 -4.00 11.78 9.81
N GLY A 26 -3.96 10.65 9.12
CA GLY A 26 -4.12 9.34 9.74
C GLY A 26 -5.53 9.01 10.22
N LYS A 27 -6.54 9.75 9.79
CA LYS A 27 -7.91 9.56 10.25
C LYS A 27 -8.67 8.58 9.38
N ALA A 28 -9.30 7.60 10.02
CA ALA A 28 -10.20 6.69 9.32
C ALA A 28 -11.38 7.48 8.72
N GLY A 29 -11.79 7.11 7.53
CA GLY A 29 -12.88 7.78 6.83
C GLY A 29 -12.46 9.01 6.05
N SER A 30 -11.17 9.36 6.09
CA SER A 30 -10.63 10.51 5.35
C SER A 30 -9.83 10.09 4.12
N GLU A 31 -10.04 8.86 3.66
CA GLU A 31 -9.25 8.28 2.57
C GLU A 31 -9.45 9.03 1.26
N THR A 32 -8.34 9.31 0.59
CA THR A 32 -8.34 9.81 -0.79
C THR A 32 -7.85 8.69 -1.69
N VAL A 33 -8.68 8.29 -2.64
CA VAL A 33 -8.33 7.22 -3.58
C VAL A 33 -7.33 7.74 -4.61
N TYR A 34 -6.28 6.98 -4.87
CA TYR A 34 -5.33 7.34 -5.92
C TYR A 34 -5.02 6.21 -6.90
N GLY A 35 -5.77 5.12 -6.86
CA GLY A 35 -5.68 4.11 -7.90
C GLY A 35 -5.82 2.69 -7.38
N LYS A 36 -5.37 1.77 -8.20
CA LYS A 36 -5.42 0.35 -7.86
C LYS A 36 -4.19 -0.04 -7.03
N PRO A 37 -4.36 -0.90 -6.03
CA PRO A 37 -3.24 -1.32 -5.19
C PRO A 37 -2.08 -1.93 -5.99
N LEU A 38 -2.37 -2.73 -7.01
CA LEU A 38 -1.32 -3.34 -7.82
C LEU A 38 -0.52 -2.29 -8.59
N ASP A 39 -1.19 -1.28 -9.13
CA ASP A 39 -0.50 -0.21 -9.86
C ASP A 39 0.38 0.61 -8.93
N ALA A 40 -0.11 0.90 -7.72
CA ALA A 40 0.67 1.61 -6.72
C ALA A 40 1.91 0.80 -6.32
N ALA A 41 1.73 -0.48 -6.08
CA ALA A 41 2.83 -1.36 -5.71
C ALA A 41 3.87 -1.47 -6.83
N ARG A 42 3.42 -1.63 -8.07
CA ARG A 42 4.32 -1.70 -9.22
C ARG A 42 5.10 -0.41 -9.43
N SER A 43 4.48 0.72 -9.16
CA SER A 43 5.16 2.02 -9.23
C SER A 43 6.34 2.04 -8.27
N TRP A 44 6.17 1.55 -7.04
CA TRP A 44 7.25 1.49 -6.08
C TRP A 44 8.37 0.54 -6.52
N VAL A 45 8.01 -0.63 -7.04
CA VAL A 45 8.99 -1.59 -7.57
C VAL A 45 9.79 -0.95 -8.70
N HIS A 46 9.10 -0.22 -9.58
CA HIS A 46 9.74 0.46 -10.70
C HIS A 46 10.74 1.52 -10.24
N GLN A 47 10.50 2.09 -9.07
CA GLN A 47 11.40 3.07 -8.47
C GLN A 47 12.53 2.45 -7.66
N GLY A 48 12.61 1.13 -7.64
CA GLY A 48 13.70 0.43 -6.98
C GLY A 48 13.40 -0.13 -5.61
N ALA A 49 12.14 -0.10 -5.17
CA ALA A 49 11.79 -0.69 -3.88
C ALA A 49 11.98 -2.21 -3.93
N THR A 50 12.61 -2.75 -2.89
CA THR A 50 12.82 -4.19 -2.78
C THR A 50 11.77 -4.85 -1.90
N TRP A 51 11.01 -4.07 -1.16
CA TRP A 51 9.84 -4.56 -0.44
C TRP A 51 8.87 -3.43 -0.16
N ILE A 52 7.62 -3.79 0.09
CA ILE A 52 6.51 -2.87 0.20
C ILE A 52 5.64 -3.33 1.36
N HIS A 53 5.20 -2.39 2.19
CA HIS A 53 4.20 -2.68 3.21
C HIS A 53 2.82 -2.54 2.57
N LEU A 54 2.04 -3.61 2.60
CA LEU A 54 0.65 -3.58 2.17
C LEU A 54 -0.21 -3.55 3.43
N VAL A 55 -0.94 -2.48 3.60
CA VAL A 55 -1.73 -2.24 4.82
C VAL A 55 -3.21 -2.33 4.49
N ASP A 56 -3.90 -3.26 5.14
CA ASP A 56 -5.34 -3.41 5.02
C ASP A 56 -6.02 -2.49 6.03
N LEU A 57 -6.38 -1.29 5.59
CA LEU A 57 -6.98 -0.30 6.48
C LEU A 57 -8.35 -0.74 6.99
N ASP A 58 -9.13 -1.44 6.17
CA ASP A 58 -10.44 -1.88 6.60
C ASP A 58 -10.33 -2.88 7.74
N ALA A 59 -9.38 -3.81 7.65
CA ALA A 59 -9.13 -4.74 8.74
C ALA A 59 -8.58 -4.01 9.97
N ALA A 60 -7.66 -3.07 9.77
CA ALA A 60 -7.05 -2.32 10.86
C ALA A 60 -8.08 -1.51 11.64
N PHE A 61 -9.08 -0.96 10.97
CA PHE A 61 -10.12 -0.15 11.60
C PHE A 61 -11.41 -0.94 11.89
N GLY A 62 -11.40 -2.25 11.68
CA GLY A 62 -12.58 -3.08 11.96
C GLY A 62 -13.74 -2.87 11.00
N ARG A 63 -13.49 -2.44 9.77
CA ARG A 63 -14.53 -2.13 8.78
C ARG A 63 -14.72 -3.20 7.71
N GLY A 64 -13.90 -4.22 7.72
CA GLY A 64 -13.94 -5.26 6.70
C GLY A 64 -12.57 -5.82 6.40
N SER A 65 -12.35 -6.27 5.18
CA SER A 65 -11.10 -6.90 4.81
C SER A 65 -10.81 -6.70 3.32
N ASN A 66 -9.53 -6.52 2.99
CA ASN A 66 -9.03 -6.48 1.63
C ASN A 66 -8.08 -7.65 1.37
N ALA A 67 -8.24 -8.73 2.10
CA ALA A 67 -7.33 -9.87 2.02
C ALA A 67 -7.19 -10.41 0.60
N ASP A 68 -8.28 -10.48 -0.16
CA ASP A 68 -8.24 -10.99 -1.52
C ASP A 68 -7.44 -10.07 -2.45
N VAL A 69 -7.66 -8.77 -2.35
CA VAL A 69 -6.93 -7.79 -3.16
C VAL A 69 -5.45 -7.83 -2.83
N ILE A 70 -5.12 -7.86 -1.55
CA ILE A 70 -3.73 -7.90 -1.10
C ILE A 70 -3.05 -9.18 -1.59
N ARG A 71 -3.74 -10.31 -1.50
CA ARG A 71 -3.22 -11.58 -2.00
C ARG A 71 -2.93 -11.53 -3.50
N GLN A 72 -3.81 -10.91 -4.27
CA GLN A 72 -3.61 -10.73 -5.70
C GLN A 72 -2.38 -9.87 -5.99
N VAL A 73 -2.19 -8.79 -5.23
CA VAL A 73 -1.04 -7.91 -5.39
C VAL A 73 0.25 -8.68 -5.11
N VAL A 74 0.29 -9.39 -3.99
CA VAL A 74 1.48 -10.18 -3.62
C VAL A 74 1.78 -11.21 -4.70
N HIS A 75 0.77 -11.92 -5.17
CA HIS A 75 0.94 -12.96 -6.17
C HIS A 75 1.47 -12.36 -7.48
N SER A 76 0.93 -11.24 -7.91
CA SER A 76 1.35 -10.58 -9.14
C SER A 76 2.77 -10.04 -9.09
N LEU A 77 3.21 -9.56 -7.92
CA LEU A 77 4.55 -9.02 -7.77
C LEU A 77 5.62 -10.11 -7.67
N ARG A 78 5.24 -11.32 -7.32
CA ARG A 78 6.19 -12.43 -7.22
C ARG A 78 6.58 -13.00 -8.57
N ASP A 79 5.79 -12.75 -9.57
CA ASP A 79 6.04 -13.17 -10.94
C ASP A 79 6.71 -12.04 -11.73
#